data_3699307f2d46a0f755da0a303f92c5e1
#
_entry.id   3699307f2d46a0f755da0a303f92c5e1
#
_cell.length_a   1.000
_cell.length_b   1.000
_cell.length_c   1.000
_cell.angle_alpha   90.00
_cell.angle_beta   90.00
_cell.angle_gamma   90.00
#
_symmetry.space_group_name_H-M   'P 1'
#
loop_
_entity.id
_entity.type
_entity.pdbx_description
1 polymer ?
#
loop_
_entity_poly.entity_id
_entity_poly.type
_entity_poly.pdbx_seq_one_letter_code
_entity_poly.pdbx_strand_id
1 'polypeptide(L)'
;MTPLSVAVDGSGNVYTAGGVGGGSTIDFDPSEGVANLTVSTAGQNAGNDVWILKLDSAGDYVWAKASECNGSSQSYSTGGNDRSLAVDGSGNVHLVGFFEQRHYNDSEDCDFDPGPGEEFALVGLLHNPNGFVWKLDSAGNYQWVKHLGEVQATSVAADGSGNVYSTGAFDGIVDFDPGEGTATMTGGAGTNAFLSKLDS
;
A
#
# COMPACT_ATOMS: atom_id res chain seq x y z
N MET A 1 13.41 7.72 3.98
CA MET A 1 12.16 7.31 4.65
C MET A 1 11.24 8.50 4.77
N THR A 2 9.99 8.36 4.36
CA THR A 2 8.98 9.43 4.42
C THR A 2 7.74 8.84 5.09
N PRO A 3 7.41 9.22 6.35
CA PRO A 3 6.16 8.82 6.98
C PRO A 3 5.00 9.58 6.32
N LEU A 4 3.88 8.93 6.09
CA LEU A 4 2.78 9.48 5.31
C LEU A 4 1.41 9.37 5.98
N SER A 5 1.20 8.38 6.87
CA SER A 5 -0.08 8.15 7.51
C SER A 5 0.07 7.54 8.89
N VAL A 6 -0.89 7.82 9.76
CA VAL A 6 -0.98 7.25 11.11
C VAL A 6 -2.43 6.88 11.41
N ALA A 7 -2.64 5.74 12.09
CA ALA A 7 -3.92 5.30 12.64
C ALA A 7 -3.72 4.70 14.03
N VAL A 8 -4.80 4.64 14.80
CA VAL A 8 -4.81 4.04 16.15
C VAL A 8 -6.00 3.09 16.24
N ASP A 9 -5.79 1.89 16.80
CA ASP A 9 -6.87 0.94 17.03
C ASP A 9 -7.60 1.18 18.37
N GLY A 10 -8.67 0.43 18.61
CA GLY A 10 -9.46 0.53 19.83
C GLY A 10 -8.72 0.15 21.13
N SER A 11 -7.56 -0.48 21.04
CA SER A 11 -6.67 -0.85 22.16
C SER A 11 -5.56 0.18 22.39
N GLY A 12 -5.49 1.23 21.54
CA GLY A 12 -4.48 2.28 21.61
C GLY A 12 -3.17 1.93 20.91
N ASN A 13 -3.10 0.81 20.16
CA ASN A 13 -1.92 0.53 19.35
C ASN A 13 -1.83 1.52 18.19
N VAL A 14 -0.62 1.95 17.87
CA VAL A 14 -0.33 2.95 16.85
C VAL A 14 0.22 2.27 15.61
N TYR A 15 -0.35 2.62 14.47
CA TYR A 15 0.10 2.13 13.16
C TYR A 15 0.55 3.32 12.33
N THR A 16 1.70 3.21 11.69
CA THR A 16 2.17 4.23 10.75
C THR A 16 2.69 3.57 9.48
N ALA A 17 2.55 4.26 8.37
CA ALA A 17 2.99 3.79 7.07
C ALA A 17 3.79 4.86 6.35
N GLY A 18 4.65 4.44 5.42
CA GLY A 18 5.46 5.35 4.65
C GLY A 18 6.16 4.69 3.48
N GLY A 19 7.03 5.46 2.84
CA GLY A 19 7.88 5.00 1.75
C GLY A 19 9.34 4.96 2.15
N VAL A 20 10.07 4.04 1.52
CA VAL A 20 11.51 3.91 1.68
C VAL A 20 12.15 3.53 0.35
N GLY A 21 13.27 4.16 0.03
CA GLY A 21 14.06 3.78 -1.15
C GLY A 21 14.73 2.42 -0.93
N GLY A 22 14.74 1.60 -1.97
CA GLY A 22 15.31 0.27 -1.93
C GLY A 22 16.77 0.22 -1.47
N GLY A 23 17.18 -0.93 -0.94
CA GLY A 23 18.51 -1.15 -0.40
C GLY A 23 18.77 -0.53 0.96
N SER A 24 17.76 0.04 1.61
CA SER A 24 17.89 0.62 2.93
C SER A 24 17.63 -0.43 4.02
N THR A 25 18.42 -0.40 5.08
CA THR A 25 18.10 -1.09 6.34
C THR A 25 17.70 -0.03 7.35
N ILE A 26 16.53 -0.20 7.95
CA ILE A 26 15.92 0.77 8.86
C ILE A 26 15.63 0.05 10.16
N ASP A 27 16.05 0.66 11.26
CA ASP A 27 15.63 0.25 12.59
C ASP A 27 14.28 0.90 12.91
N PHE A 28 13.28 0.04 13.14
CA PHE A 28 11.92 0.44 13.47
C PHE A 28 11.61 0.37 14.97
N ASP A 29 12.55 -0.06 15.81
CA ASP A 29 12.37 -0.02 17.27
C ASP A 29 12.64 1.41 17.79
N PRO A 30 11.64 2.09 18.39
CA PRO A 30 11.84 3.42 18.94
C PRO A 30 12.61 3.42 20.28
N SER A 31 12.88 2.25 20.86
CA SER A 31 13.61 2.06 22.11
C SER A 31 15.12 1.89 21.87
N GLU A 32 15.86 1.40 22.87
CA GLU A 32 17.28 1.01 22.73
C GLU A 32 17.44 -0.38 22.05
N GLY A 33 16.33 -1.05 21.70
CA GLY A 33 16.30 -2.30 20.96
C GLY A 33 16.71 -2.13 19.48
N VAL A 34 16.70 -3.23 18.74
CA VAL A 34 16.97 -3.21 17.29
C VAL A 34 15.95 -4.06 16.56
N ALA A 35 15.16 -3.45 15.69
CA ALA A 35 14.20 -4.11 14.82
C ALA A 35 14.46 -3.72 13.36
N ASN A 36 15.57 -4.21 12.83
CA ASN A 36 15.98 -3.90 11.48
C ASN A 36 15.09 -4.58 10.43
N LEU A 37 14.51 -3.76 9.55
CA LEU A 37 13.88 -4.19 8.32
C LEU A 37 14.75 -3.75 7.15
N THR A 38 15.17 -4.71 6.32
CA THR A 38 15.93 -4.43 5.09
C THR A 38 14.99 -4.55 3.91
N VAL A 39 14.84 -3.47 3.16
CA VAL A 39 14.06 -3.46 1.92
C VAL A 39 14.91 -3.89 0.74
N SER A 40 14.30 -4.49 -0.27
CA SER A 40 14.99 -5.13 -1.38
C SER A 40 16.03 -4.22 -2.07
N THR A 41 17.14 -4.82 -2.46
CA THR A 41 18.20 -4.18 -3.25
C THR A 41 18.18 -4.58 -4.72
N ALA A 42 17.17 -5.34 -5.16
CA ALA A 42 17.09 -5.87 -6.50
C ALA A 42 16.93 -4.76 -7.54
N GLY A 43 18.01 -4.53 -8.30
CA GLY A 43 18.07 -3.53 -9.37
C GLY A 43 18.88 -2.28 -9.00
N GLN A 44 19.57 -1.69 -10.02
CA GLN A 44 20.41 -0.49 -9.83
C GLN A 44 19.61 0.79 -9.56
N ASN A 45 18.28 0.70 -9.60
CA ASN A 45 17.34 1.79 -9.35
C ASN A 45 16.18 1.22 -8.51
N ALA A 46 16.49 0.70 -7.32
CA ALA A 46 15.50 0.15 -6.42
C ALA A 46 14.33 1.13 -6.19
N GLY A 47 13.13 0.67 -6.50
CA GLY A 47 11.89 1.43 -6.31
C GLY A 47 11.68 1.86 -4.86
N ASN A 48 10.61 2.58 -4.60
CA ASN A 48 10.23 2.92 -3.23
C ASN A 48 9.30 1.82 -2.69
N ASP A 49 9.79 1.04 -1.73
CA ASP A 49 8.96 0.11 -0.99
C ASP A 49 8.00 0.85 -0.05
N VAL A 50 6.91 0.20 0.26
CA VAL A 50 5.94 0.67 1.24
C VAL A 50 6.16 -0.08 2.53
N TRP A 51 6.28 0.63 3.65
CA TRP A 51 6.39 0.01 4.95
C TRP A 51 5.20 0.36 5.85
N ILE A 52 4.89 -0.55 6.77
CA ILE A 52 3.93 -0.38 7.85
C ILE A 52 4.64 -0.77 9.15
N LEU A 53 4.51 0.08 10.17
CA LEU A 53 5.00 -0.16 11.53
C LEU A 53 3.80 -0.20 12.49
N LYS A 54 3.81 -1.16 13.41
CA LYS A 54 2.92 -1.21 14.57
C LYS A 54 3.72 -1.05 15.85
N LEU A 55 3.27 -0.11 16.67
CA LEU A 55 3.66 0.02 18.07
C LEU A 55 2.47 -0.34 18.95
N ASP A 56 2.72 -0.81 20.14
CA ASP A 56 1.66 -1.01 21.15
C ASP A 56 1.20 0.33 21.77
N SER A 57 0.26 0.28 22.69
CA SER A 57 -0.28 1.47 23.36
C SER A 57 0.71 2.17 24.31
N ALA A 58 1.83 1.53 24.63
CA ALA A 58 2.93 2.14 25.39
C ALA A 58 3.97 2.79 24.46
N GLY A 59 3.88 2.53 23.15
CA GLY A 59 4.81 2.99 22.15
C GLY A 59 5.95 2.00 21.87
N ASP A 60 5.87 0.80 22.42
CA ASP A 60 6.88 -0.23 22.21
C ASP A 60 6.67 -0.93 20.85
N TYR A 61 7.79 -1.35 20.23
CA TYR A 61 7.79 -2.05 18.95
C TYR A 61 7.01 -3.37 19.02
N VAL A 62 6.14 -3.61 18.03
CA VAL A 62 5.43 -4.87 17.86
C VAL A 62 5.88 -5.57 16.59
N TRP A 63 5.75 -4.91 15.45
CA TRP A 63 6.24 -5.40 14.16
C TRP A 63 6.40 -4.28 13.14
N ALA A 64 7.28 -4.50 12.15
CA ALA A 64 7.35 -3.72 10.93
C ALA A 64 7.33 -4.65 9.71
N LYS A 65 6.65 -4.25 8.66
CA LYS A 65 6.48 -4.99 7.40
C LYS A 65 6.70 -4.05 6.24
N ALA A 66 7.24 -4.57 5.13
CA ALA A 66 7.37 -3.82 3.89
C ALA A 66 6.96 -4.68 2.70
N SER A 67 6.56 -4.02 1.62
CA SER A 67 6.50 -4.64 0.30
C SER A 67 7.92 -4.80 -0.23
N GLU A 68 8.12 -5.72 -1.17
CA GLU A 68 9.36 -5.87 -1.91
C GLU A 68 9.12 -5.58 -3.39
N CYS A 69 9.49 -4.36 -3.81
CA CYS A 69 9.33 -3.93 -5.19
C CYS A 69 10.65 -4.08 -5.95
N ASN A 70 10.68 -4.97 -6.93
CA ASN A 70 11.84 -5.25 -7.76
C ASN A 70 11.74 -4.46 -9.07
N GLY A 71 12.49 -3.37 -9.21
CA GLY A 71 12.48 -2.59 -10.44
C GLY A 71 13.78 -1.86 -10.71
N SER A 72 14.17 -1.78 -11.98
CA SER A 72 15.38 -1.10 -12.43
C SER A 72 15.21 0.37 -12.68
N SER A 73 14.02 0.92 -12.58
CA SER A 73 13.77 2.32 -12.89
C SER A 73 13.03 3.10 -11.83
N GLN A 74 13.57 4.24 -11.61
CA GLN A 74 13.16 5.30 -10.73
C GLN A 74 11.68 5.62 -10.85
N SER A 75 11.00 5.47 -9.80
CA SER A 75 9.72 6.09 -9.50
C SER A 75 8.54 5.13 -9.43
N TYR A 76 8.54 4.29 -8.42
CA TYR A 76 7.28 4.19 -7.74
C TYR A 76 7.06 5.55 -7.07
N SER A 77 6.48 6.45 -7.81
CA SER A 77 5.74 7.49 -7.18
C SER A 77 4.53 6.77 -6.59
N THR A 78 4.70 6.26 -5.39
CA THR A 78 3.57 6.17 -4.50
C THR A 78 3.16 7.64 -4.36
N GLY A 79 2.47 8.11 -5.41
CA GLY A 79 2.32 9.49 -5.81
C GLY A 79 2.11 10.40 -4.64
N GLY A 80 3.06 11.27 -4.41
CA GLY A 80 2.95 12.31 -3.42
C GLY A 80 2.70 11.82 -1.99
N ASN A 81 2.14 12.66 -1.17
CA ASN A 81 1.77 12.39 0.22
C ASN A 81 0.43 11.62 0.37
N ASP A 82 0.01 10.86 -0.65
CA ASP A 82 -1.34 10.35 -0.81
C ASP A 82 -1.47 8.86 -0.46
N ARG A 83 -0.84 8.41 0.61
CA ARG A 83 -1.09 7.11 1.21
C ARG A 83 -1.96 7.28 2.42
N SER A 84 -2.93 6.41 2.55
CA SER A 84 -3.80 6.39 3.72
C SER A 84 -3.82 5.01 4.32
N LEU A 85 -3.85 4.96 5.64
CA LEU A 85 -3.89 3.75 6.43
C LEU A 85 -5.12 3.78 7.33
N ALA A 86 -5.83 2.66 7.40
CA ALA A 86 -6.94 2.46 8.33
C ALA A 86 -6.78 1.13 9.07
N VAL A 87 -7.35 1.05 10.27
CA VAL A 87 -7.40 -0.19 11.06
C VAL A 87 -8.86 -0.51 11.33
N ASP A 88 -9.27 -1.77 11.07
CA ASP A 88 -10.62 -2.23 11.33
C ASP A 88 -10.84 -2.66 12.79
N GLY A 89 -12.08 -3.02 13.14
CA GLY A 89 -12.44 -3.43 14.49
C GLY A 89 -11.77 -4.71 14.99
N SER A 90 -11.15 -5.50 14.11
CA SER A 90 -10.37 -6.70 14.41
C SER A 90 -8.87 -6.43 14.50
N GLY A 91 -8.44 -5.19 14.26
CA GLY A 91 -7.05 -4.78 14.23
C GLY A 91 -6.33 -5.11 12.92
N ASN A 92 -7.05 -5.48 11.85
CA ASN A 92 -6.45 -5.64 10.54
C ASN A 92 -6.13 -4.26 9.96
N VAL A 93 -5.03 -4.20 9.22
CA VAL A 93 -4.49 -2.98 8.65
C VAL A 93 -4.79 -2.93 7.17
N HIS A 94 -5.32 -1.80 6.72
CA HIS A 94 -5.62 -1.53 5.32
C HIS A 94 -4.82 -0.31 4.87
N LEU A 95 -4.00 -0.48 3.83
CA LEU A 95 -3.24 0.59 3.21
C LEU A 95 -3.68 0.77 1.78
N VAL A 96 -3.93 2.01 1.35
CA VAL A 96 -4.12 2.34 -0.06
C VAL A 96 -2.96 3.16 -0.59
N GLY A 97 -2.75 3.05 -1.88
CA GLY A 97 -1.78 3.82 -2.63
C GLY A 97 -1.94 3.55 -4.11
N PHE A 98 -0.98 3.99 -4.88
CA PHE A 98 -0.90 3.68 -6.30
C PHE A 98 0.54 3.59 -6.78
N PHE A 99 0.74 2.86 -7.87
CA PHE A 99 2.01 2.75 -8.58
C PHE A 99 1.92 3.52 -9.89
N GLU A 100 3.02 4.09 -10.30
CA GLU A 100 3.22 4.67 -11.64
C GLU A 100 4.45 4.02 -12.29
N GLN A 101 4.27 3.29 -13.37
CA GLN A 101 5.38 2.78 -14.17
C GLN A 101 5.86 3.85 -15.15
N ARG A 102 7.16 4.12 -15.19
CA ARG A 102 7.73 5.17 -16.06
C ARG A 102 8.53 4.68 -17.27
N HIS A 103 8.89 3.39 -17.35
CA HIS A 103 9.71 2.84 -18.43
C HIS A 103 9.17 1.53 -19.02
N TYR A 104 9.33 1.35 -20.34
CA TYR A 104 8.79 0.24 -21.15
C TYR A 104 9.42 -1.13 -20.90
N ASN A 105 10.58 -1.22 -20.25
CA ASN A 105 11.34 -2.46 -20.15
C ASN A 105 11.38 -3.07 -18.75
N ASP A 106 10.58 -2.56 -17.86
CA ASP A 106 10.60 -2.96 -16.48
C ASP A 106 9.44 -3.94 -16.23
N SER A 107 9.77 -5.23 -16.09
CA SER A 107 8.89 -6.20 -15.45
C SER A 107 8.96 -5.93 -13.96
N GLU A 108 8.14 -5.02 -13.49
CA GLU A 108 8.19 -4.56 -12.12
C GLU A 108 7.02 -5.15 -11.37
N ASP A 109 7.32 -6.19 -10.61
CA ASP A 109 6.36 -6.80 -9.72
C ASP A 109 6.68 -6.35 -8.30
N CYS A 110 5.67 -5.89 -7.57
CA CYS A 110 5.78 -5.65 -6.14
C CYS A 110 5.20 -6.84 -5.40
N ASP A 111 6.01 -7.48 -4.59
CA ASP A 111 5.55 -8.49 -3.66
C ASP A 111 4.97 -7.81 -2.42
N PHE A 112 3.73 -8.12 -2.13
CA PHE A 112 2.99 -7.62 -0.97
C PHE A 112 2.87 -8.64 0.17
N ASP A 113 3.42 -9.85 0.00
CA ASP A 113 3.52 -10.79 1.12
C ASP A 113 4.83 -10.55 1.90
N PRO A 114 4.77 -9.95 3.10
CA PRO A 114 5.97 -9.75 3.93
C PRO A 114 6.46 -11.04 4.59
N GLY A 115 5.88 -12.18 4.24
CA GLY A 115 6.24 -13.53 4.68
C GLY A 115 7.12 -14.26 3.65
N PRO A 116 7.18 -15.58 3.71
CA PRO A 116 7.94 -16.40 2.74
C PRO A 116 7.13 -16.70 1.47
N GLY A 117 5.91 -16.22 1.34
CA GLY A 117 5.09 -16.30 0.14
C GLY A 117 5.52 -15.27 -0.90
N GLU A 118 4.90 -15.32 -2.07
CA GLU A 118 5.05 -14.32 -3.12
C GLU A 118 3.65 -13.95 -3.60
N GLU A 119 3.26 -12.69 -3.42
CA GLU A 119 1.97 -12.16 -3.88
C GLU A 119 2.18 -10.86 -4.64
N PHE A 120 2.34 -11.02 -5.94
CA PHE A 120 2.65 -9.92 -6.83
C PHE A 120 1.41 -9.12 -7.21
N ALA A 121 1.44 -7.83 -6.93
CA ALA A 121 0.53 -6.90 -7.58
C ALA A 121 1.12 -6.50 -8.92
N LEU A 122 0.40 -6.80 -10.01
CA LEU A 122 0.79 -6.39 -11.35
C LEU A 122 0.82 -4.87 -11.42
N VAL A 123 1.98 -4.33 -11.71
CA VAL A 123 2.13 -2.92 -12.03
C VAL A 123 1.60 -2.69 -13.44
N GLY A 124 0.61 -1.84 -13.58
CA GLY A 124 -0.10 -1.65 -14.82
C GLY A 124 0.67 -0.94 -15.93
N LEU A 125 -0.06 -0.49 -16.93
CA LEU A 125 0.48 0.12 -18.14
C LEU A 125 1.25 1.42 -17.84
N LEU A 126 2.26 1.68 -18.66
CA LEU A 126 3.10 2.89 -18.64
C LEU A 126 2.29 4.17 -18.49
N HIS A 127 2.76 5.02 -17.58
CA HIS A 127 2.25 6.36 -17.32
C HIS A 127 0.83 6.46 -16.73
N ASN A 128 0.19 5.33 -16.40
CA ASN A 128 -1.08 5.34 -15.73
C ASN A 128 -0.91 4.90 -14.26
N PRO A 129 -1.47 5.62 -13.29
CA PRO A 129 -1.46 5.21 -11.90
C PRO A 129 -2.31 3.95 -11.73
N ASN A 130 -1.79 2.95 -10.99
CA ASN A 130 -2.52 1.75 -10.63
C ASN A 130 -2.76 1.73 -9.14
N GLY A 131 -4.02 1.92 -8.77
CA GLY A 131 -4.45 1.92 -7.39
C GLY A 131 -4.45 0.52 -6.78
N PHE A 132 -4.12 0.44 -5.49
CA PHE A 132 -4.18 -0.80 -4.74
C PHE A 132 -4.75 -0.59 -3.34
N VAL A 133 -5.29 -1.68 -2.78
CA VAL A 133 -5.56 -1.84 -1.36
C VAL A 133 -4.77 -3.05 -0.87
N TRP A 134 -3.96 -2.87 0.16
CA TRP A 134 -3.18 -3.92 0.80
C TRP A 134 -3.73 -4.18 2.21
N LYS A 135 -4.04 -5.46 2.52
CA LYS A 135 -4.54 -5.88 3.84
C LYS A 135 -3.55 -6.81 4.52
N LEU A 136 -3.20 -6.47 5.76
CA LEU A 136 -2.52 -7.33 6.71
C LEU A 136 -3.44 -7.62 7.89
N ASP A 137 -3.28 -8.78 8.54
CA ASP A 137 -3.94 -9.03 9.80
C ASP A 137 -3.30 -8.26 10.98
N SER A 138 -3.87 -8.38 12.17
CA SER A 138 -3.37 -7.66 13.37
C SER A 138 -1.97 -8.06 13.80
N ALA A 139 -1.46 -9.21 13.32
CA ALA A 139 -0.10 -9.70 13.55
C ALA A 139 0.87 -9.32 12.42
N GLY A 140 0.41 -8.64 11.38
CA GLY A 140 1.20 -8.21 10.23
C GLY A 140 1.38 -9.29 9.17
N ASN A 141 0.54 -10.35 9.17
CA ASN A 141 0.56 -11.36 8.12
C ASN A 141 -0.29 -10.91 6.93
N TYR A 142 0.17 -11.25 5.72
CA TYR A 142 -0.54 -11.01 4.49
C TYR A 142 -1.95 -11.63 4.50
N GLN A 143 -2.91 -10.86 4.03
CA GLN A 143 -4.27 -11.34 3.80
C GLN A 143 -4.62 -11.29 2.32
N TRP A 144 -4.48 -10.12 1.71
CA TRP A 144 -4.68 -9.92 0.27
C TRP A 144 -4.16 -8.54 -0.16
N VAL A 145 -3.89 -8.43 -1.45
CA VAL A 145 -3.77 -7.17 -2.18
C VAL A 145 -4.81 -7.15 -3.29
N LYS A 146 -5.47 -6.02 -3.50
CA LYS A 146 -6.48 -5.82 -4.53
C LYS A 146 -6.14 -4.62 -5.39
N HIS A 147 -6.26 -4.78 -6.71
CA HIS A 147 -6.16 -3.70 -7.66
C HIS A 147 -7.48 -2.92 -7.74
N LEU A 148 -7.38 -1.61 -7.84
CA LEU A 148 -8.52 -0.71 -8.02
C LEU A 148 -8.62 -0.18 -9.46
N GLY A 149 -7.79 -0.71 -10.38
CA GLY A 149 -7.68 -0.22 -11.74
C GLY A 149 -6.75 1.01 -11.89
N GLU A 150 -6.85 1.69 -13.03
CA GLU A 150 -6.02 2.86 -13.35
C GLU A 150 -6.47 4.11 -12.59
N VAL A 151 -6.23 4.12 -11.28
CA VAL A 151 -6.66 5.17 -10.35
C VAL A 151 -5.54 5.62 -9.42
N GLN A 152 -5.64 6.85 -8.95
CA GLN A 152 -4.85 7.37 -7.83
C GLN A 152 -5.67 7.21 -6.54
N ALA A 153 -5.48 6.10 -5.83
CA ALA A 153 -6.13 5.88 -4.54
C ALA A 153 -5.38 6.65 -3.45
N THR A 154 -6.09 7.54 -2.75
CA THR A 154 -5.48 8.52 -1.85
C THR A 154 -5.97 8.44 -0.41
N SER A 155 -7.12 7.83 -0.16
CA SER A 155 -7.67 7.71 1.19
C SER A 155 -8.40 6.40 1.41
N VAL A 156 -8.31 5.86 2.63
CA VAL A 156 -8.99 4.63 3.04
C VAL A 156 -9.65 4.80 4.40
N ALA A 157 -10.78 4.13 4.57
CA ALA A 157 -11.43 3.92 5.85
C ALA A 157 -11.88 2.45 5.94
N ALA A 158 -11.93 1.92 7.15
CA ALA A 158 -12.48 0.58 7.41
C ALA A 158 -13.60 0.69 8.46
N ASP A 159 -14.64 -0.12 8.29
CA ASP A 159 -15.70 -0.21 9.31
C ASP A 159 -15.45 -1.35 10.30
N GLY A 160 -16.29 -1.40 11.36
CA GLY A 160 -16.17 -2.43 12.40
C GLY A 160 -16.47 -3.86 11.91
N SER A 161 -17.00 -4.03 10.70
CA SER A 161 -17.26 -5.32 10.04
C SER A 161 -16.12 -5.73 9.11
N GLY A 162 -15.08 -4.91 8.96
CA GLY A 162 -13.92 -5.16 8.09
C GLY A 162 -14.15 -4.77 6.63
N ASN A 163 -15.26 -4.09 6.28
CA ASN A 163 -15.41 -3.51 4.95
C ASN A 163 -14.44 -2.35 4.77
N VAL A 164 -13.87 -2.23 3.57
CA VAL A 164 -12.89 -1.23 3.22
C VAL A 164 -13.49 -0.25 2.21
N TYR A 165 -13.37 1.02 2.51
CA TYR A 165 -13.82 2.12 1.65
C TYR A 165 -12.60 2.88 1.18
N SER A 166 -12.42 3.03 -0.12
CA SER A 166 -11.31 3.78 -0.71
C SER A 166 -11.84 4.87 -1.64
N THR A 167 -11.10 5.96 -1.70
CA THR A 167 -11.42 7.09 -2.59
C THR A 167 -10.15 7.66 -3.19
N GLY A 168 -10.31 8.39 -4.26
CA GLY A 168 -9.21 9.01 -4.98
C GLY A 168 -9.67 9.59 -6.31
N ALA A 169 -8.77 9.63 -7.28
CA ALA A 169 -8.98 10.23 -8.56
C ALA A 169 -8.78 9.22 -9.70
N PHE A 170 -9.50 9.40 -10.81
CA PHE A 170 -9.36 8.63 -12.03
C PHE A 170 -9.66 9.46 -13.27
N ASP A 171 -9.15 9.03 -14.40
CA ASP A 171 -9.41 9.62 -15.72
C ASP A 171 -9.93 8.53 -16.67
N GLY A 172 -10.78 8.93 -17.64
CA GLY A 172 -11.25 8.03 -18.68
C GLY A 172 -12.26 6.97 -18.19
N ILE A 173 -12.02 5.71 -18.56
CA ILE A 173 -12.88 4.57 -18.25
C ILE A 173 -12.08 3.58 -17.40
N VAL A 174 -12.58 3.28 -16.20
CA VAL A 174 -11.90 2.39 -15.25
C VAL A 174 -12.88 1.31 -14.79
N ASP A 175 -12.39 0.07 -14.70
CA ASP A 175 -13.08 -1.03 -14.05
C ASP A 175 -12.67 -1.10 -12.58
N PHE A 176 -13.64 -0.95 -11.70
CA PHE A 176 -13.45 -0.95 -10.24
C PHE A 176 -13.73 -2.31 -9.59
N ASP A 177 -14.02 -3.35 -10.37
CA ASP A 177 -14.12 -4.71 -9.85
C ASP A 177 -12.72 -5.33 -9.78
N PRO A 178 -12.18 -5.63 -8.58
CA PRO A 178 -10.86 -6.26 -8.45
C PRO A 178 -10.87 -7.77 -8.74
N GLY A 179 -12.02 -8.33 -9.14
CA GLY A 179 -12.21 -9.75 -9.47
C GLY A 179 -12.37 -9.99 -10.98
N GLU A 180 -13.06 -11.06 -11.32
CA GLU A 180 -13.38 -11.42 -12.74
C GLU A 180 -14.63 -10.70 -13.27
N GLY A 181 -15.30 -9.91 -12.42
CA GLY A 181 -16.49 -9.15 -12.78
C GLY A 181 -16.14 -7.86 -13.55
N THR A 182 -17.14 -7.00 -13.68
CA THR A 182 -16.96 -5.68 -14.31
C THR A 182 -17.82 -4.65 -13.60
N ALA A 183 -17.21 -3.62 -13.05
CA ALA A 183 -17.84 -2.47 -12.44
C ALA A 183 -17.30 -1.17 -13.07
N THR A 184 -17.55 -1.01 -14.38
CA THR A 184 -16.96 0.08 -15.15
C THR A 184 -17.60 1.42 -14.83
N MET A 185 -16.77 2.42 -14.53
CA MET A 185 -17.13 3.83 -14.45
C MET A 185 -16.51 4.61 -15.59
N THR A 186 -17.28 5.52 -16.18
CA THR A 186 -16.80 6.44 -17.21
C THR A 186 -16.72 7.85 -16.62
N GLY A 187 -15.51 8.38 -16.57
CA GLY A 187 -15.27 9.76 -16.15
C GLY A 187 -15.70 10.77 -17.20
N GLY A 188 -15.97 12.00 -16.77
CA GLY A 188 -16.13 13.16 -17.65
C GLY A 188 -14.78 13.63 -18.23
N ALA A 189 -14.78 14.80 -18.87
CA ALA A 189 -13.52 15.43 -19.27
C ALA A 189 -12.71 15.87 -18.04
N GLY A 190 -11.47 15.40 -17.96
CA GLY A 190 -10.56 15.66 -16.85
C GLY A 190 -10.71 14.69 -15.68
N THR A 191 -10.03 14.98 -14.60
CA THR A 191 -9.92 14.11 -13.42
C THR A 191 -11.23 14.01 -12.66
N ASN A 192 -11.65 12.80 -12.33
CA ASN A 192 -12.89 12.46 -11.63
C ASN A 192 -12.58 11.83 -10.28
N ALA A 193 -13.50 11.96 -9.33
CA ALA A 193 -13.40 11.28 -8.04
C ALA A 193 -14.15 9.95 -8.06
N PHE A 194 -13.63 8.96 -7.32
CA PHE A 194 -14.32 7.69 -7.08
C PHE A 194 -14.50 7.42 -5.59
N LEU A 195 -15.46 6.57 -5.29
CA LEU A 195 -15.61 5.89 -4.01
C LEU A 195 -15.85 4.40 -4.31
N SER A 196 -14.97 3.56 -3.77
CA SER A 196 -15.08 2.11 -3.86
C SER A 196 -15.33 1.50 -2.49
N LYS A 197 -16.07 0.40 -2.43
CA LYS A 197 -16.25 -0.43 -1.26
C LYS A 197 -15.85 -1.86 -1.59
N LEU A 198 -14.97 -2.44 -0.77
CA LEU A 198 -14.66 -3.86 -0.78
C LEU A 198 -15.22 -4.48 0.49
N ASP A 199 -15.86 -5.63 0.36
CA ASP A 199 -16.33 -6.41 1.51
C ASP A 199 -15.15 -7.08 2.22
N SER A 200 -15.34 -7.43 3.50
CA SER A 200 -14.33 -8.02 4.40
C SER A 200 -13.81 -9.37 3.96
#